data_51e1683ee64540f14ae5a9e6979995bd
#
_entry.id   51e1683ee64540f14ae5a9e6979995bd
#
_cell.length_a   1.000
_cell.length_b   1.000
_cell.length_c   1.000
_cell.angle_alpha   90.00
_cell.angle_beta   90.00
_cell.angle_gamma   90.00
#
_symmetry.space_group_name_H-M   'P 1'
#
loop_
_entity.id
_entity.type
_entity.pdbx_description
1 polymer ?
#
loop_
_entity_poly.entity_id
_entity_poly.type
_entity_poly.pdbx_seq_one_letter_code
_entity_poly.pdbx_strand_id
1 'polypeptide(L)'
;MTPQANLGTLYLVPTPLDFGCDIQSPITDVLPQETLLVASRVAHWITENAKSTRAFLKRVDGLLPLALPVQQVSITELPREVHKKGDHAGQFDAKPLLKAALAGHDMALVSEAGMPAVADPGSSVVRAAHELGLRVVPLVGPVSLLLALAASGLNGQNFAFVGYLPQDGSARTQRLRELETLALKTGQTQLFIETPYRNQALWDALLRGLQSSTRLARASGLTLASMDVSCRSVQTWRNQPVGVSNQPTVFAIGK
;
A
#
# COMPACT_ATOMS: atom_id res chain seq x y z
N MET A 1 -16.50 8.74 -39.46
CA MET A 1 -16.20 8.29 -38.10
C MET A 1 -14.90 7.52 -38.17
N THR A 2 -13.83 8.08 -37.67
CA THR A 2 -12.53 7.38 -37.54
C THR A 2 -12.75 6.19 -36.58
N PRO A 3 -12.26 4.97 -36.89
CA PRO A 3 -12.35 3.85 -35.97
C PRO A 3 -11.66 4.28 -34.66
N GLN A 4 -12.42 4.24 -33.57
CA GLN A 4 -11.85 4.46 -32.25
C GLN A 4 -10.81 3.36 -32.04
N ALA A 5 -9.53 3.72 -31.95
CA ALA A 5 -8.48 2.74 -31.69
C ALA A 5 -8.88 1.92 -30.46
N ASN A 6 -8.83 0.59 -30.60
CA ASN A 6 -9.20 -0.30 -29.52
C ASN A 6 -8.09 -0.28 -28.47
N LEU A 7 -8.14 0.70 -27.56
CA LEU A 7 -7.15 0.89 -26.51
C LEU A 7 -7.22 -0.23 -25.46
N GLY A 8 -6.07 -0.64 -24.94
CA GLY A 8 -6.02 -1.56 -23.80
C GLY A 8 -6.44 -0.90 -22.49
N THR A 9 -6.62 -1.70 -21.46
CA THR A 9 -6.99 -1.29 -20.09
C THR A 9 -5.77 -1.32 -19.18
N LEU A 10 -5.61 -0.33 -18.32
CA LEU A 10 -4.68 -0.37 -17.20
C LEU A 10 -5.39 -0.95 -15.97
N TYR A 11 -5.00 -2.13 -15.54
CA TYR A 11 -5.48 -2.75 -14.30
C TYR A 11 -4.54 -2.40 -13.15
N LEU A 12 -5.11 -1.94 -12.02
CA LEU A 12 -4.37 -1.79 -10.77
C LEU A 12 -4.52 -3.12 -10.00
N VAL A 13 -3.45 -3.90 -9.98
CA VAL A 13 -3.47 -5.27 -9.44
C VAL A 13 -2.89 -5.26 -8.02
N PRO A 14 -3.71 -5.49 -6.99
CA PRO A 14 -3.21 -5.63 -5.63
C PRO A 14 -2.47 -6.94 -5.44
N THR A 15 -1.52 -6.95 -4.50
CA THR A 15 -0.77 -8.13 -4.09
C THR A 15 -1.02 -8.45 -2.61
N PRO A 16 -0.73 -9.67 -2.14
CA PRO A 16 -0.77 -10.00 -0.72
C PRO A 16 0.11 -9.08 0.11
N LEU A 17 -0.24 -8.87 1.39
CA LEU A 17 0.54 -8.05 2.34
C LEU A 17 1.68 -8.83 3.01
N ASP A 18 2.15 -9.89 2.39
CA ASP A 18 3.13 -10.83 2.93
C ASP A 18 4.53 -10.70 2.30
N PHE A 19 4.78 -9.61 1.55
CA PHE A 19 6.09 -9.35 0.97
C PHE A 19 7.18 -9.23 2.04
N GLY A 20 8.25 -10.00 1.89
CA GLY A 20 9.36 -10.02 2.85
C GLY A 20 9.05 -10.74 4.17
N CYS A 21 7.91 -11.39 4.30
CA CYS A 21 7.56 -12.21 5.47
C CYS A 21 8.02 -13.65 5.28
N ASP A 22 8.46 -14.29 6.38
CA ASP A 22 8.91 -15.69 6.37
C ASP A 22 7.76 -16.66 6.08
N ILE A 23 6.54 -16.33 6.52
CA ILE A 23 5.32 -17.12 6.30
C ILE A 23 4.38 -16.30 5.42
N GLN A 24 3.97 -16.91 4.32
CA GLN A 24 3.02 -16.32 3.38
C GLN A 24 1.64 -16.95 3.55
N SER A 25 0.59 -16.15 3.46
CA SER A 25 -0.79 -16.64 3.43
C SER A 25 -1.14 -17.22 2.06
N PRO A 26 -2.08 -18.19 1.97
CA PRO A 26 -2.64 -18.60 0.70
C PRO A 26 -3.17 -17.38 -0.06
N ILE A 27 -2.79 -17.22 -1.32
CA ILE A 27 -3.14 -16.04 -2.12
C ILE A 27 -4.66 -15.89 -2.30
N THR A 28 -5.39 -17.01 -2.30
CA THR A 28 -6.85 -17.07 -2.40
C THR A 28 -7.58 -16.52 -1.17
N ASP A 29 -6.90 -16.40 -0.02
CA ASP A 29 -7.50 -15.87 1.20
C ASP A 29 -7.56 -14.34 1.17
N VAL A 30 -6.78 -13.71 0.29
CA VAL A 30 -6.63 -12.25 0.25
C VAL A 30 -6.95 -11.63 -1.09
N LEU A 31 -6.91 -12.39 -2.20
CA LEU A 31 -7.24 -11.91 -3.54
C LEU A 31 -8.46 -12.64 -4.10
N PRO A 32 -9.51 -11.91 -4.53
CA PRO A 32 -10.66 -12.50 -5.19
C PRO A 32 -10.30 -13.17 -6.52
N GLN A 33 -11.14 -14.11 -6.95
CA GLN A 33 -10.96 -14.85 -8.20
C GLN A 33 -10.78 -13.93 -9.42
N GLU A 34 -11.54 -12.85 -9.52
CA GLU A 34 -11.44 -11.89 -10.64
C GLU A 34 -10.05 -11.24 -10.70
N THR A 35 -9.49 -10.88 -9.55
CA THR A 35 -8.12 -10.33 -9.49
C THR A 35 -7.08 -11.35 -9.98
N LEU A 36 -7.23 -12.61 -9.59
CA LEU A 36 -6.35 -13.70 -10.03
C LEU A 36 -6.52 -13.99 -11.54
N LEU A 37 -7.75 -13.97 -12.06
CA LEU A 37 -8.04 -14.14 -13.49
C LEU A 37 -7.43 -13.03 -14.34
N VAL A 38 -7.54 -11.76 -13.90
CA VAL A 38 -6.88 -10.65 -14.60
C VAL A 38 -5.37 -10.81 -14.53
N ALA A 39 -4.80 -11.12 -13.37
CA ALA A 39 -3.37 -11.31 -13.21
C ALA A 39 -2.83 -12.46 -14.08
N SER A 40 -3.60 -13.52 -14.30
CA SER A 40 -3.18 -14.65 -15.13
C SER A 40 -3.16 -14.35 -16.64
N ARG A 41 -3.98 -13.40 -17.13
CA ARG A 41 -4.10 -13.11 -18.57
C ARG A 41 -3.27 -11.93 -19.06
N VAL A 42 -2.88 -10.98 -18.17
CA VAL A 42 -2.15 -9.77 -18.55
C VAL A 42 -0.68 -10.08 -18.83
N ALA A 43 -0.19 -9.67 -20.00
CA ALA A 43 1.18 -9.92 -20.45
C ALA A 43 2.16 -8.73 -20.21
N HIS A 44 1.66 -7.53 -19.91
CA HIS A 44 2.45 -6.31 -19.77
C HIS A 44 2.29 -5.72 -18.37
N TRP A 45 3.38 -5.61 -17.63
CA TRP A 45 3.38 -5.19 -16.23
C TRP A 45 4.27 -3.97 -16.00
N ILE A 46 3.79 -3.02 -15.22
CA ILE A 46 4.56 -1.92 -14.64
C ILE A 46 4.65 -2.19 -13.13
N THR A 47 5.85 -2.11 -12.59
CA THR A 47 6.12 -2.54 -11.20
C THR A 47 7.19 -1.70 -10.52
N GLU A 48 7.24 -1.77 -9.20
CA GLU A 48 8.36 -1.29 -8.41
C GLU A 48 9.57 -2.23 -8.51
N ASN A 49 9.34 -3.55 -8.58
CA ASN A 49 10.38 -4.55 -8.53
C ASN A 49 9.98 -5.80 -9.33
N ALA A 50 10.73 -6.07 -10.39
CA ALA A 50 10.45 -7.21 -11.28
C ALA A 50 10.62 -8.57 -10.58
N LYS A 51 11.49 -8.67 -9.56
CA LYS A 51 11.69 -9.93 -8.83
C LYS A 51 10.46 -10.29 -8.00
N SER A 52 9.91 -9.33 -7.25
CA SER A 52 8.68 -9.54 -6.46
C SER A 52 7.47 -9.81 -7.35
N THR A 53 7.36 -9.11 -8.47
CA THR A 53 6.30 -9.35 -9.47
C THR A 53 6.37 -10.75 -10.06
N ARG A 54 7.56 -11.23 -10.43
CA ARG A 54 7.72 -12.63 -10.91
C ARG A 54 7.38 -13.65 -9.81
N ALA A 55 7.69 -13.36 -8.55
CA ALA A 55 7.31 -14.23 -7.45
C ALA A 55 5.78 -14.27 -7.27
N PHE A 56 5.11 -13.12 -7.35
CA PHE A 56 3.65 -13.03 -7.35
C PHE A 56 3.03 -13.81 -8.51
N LEU A 57 3.50 -13.59 -9.74
CA LEU A 57 3.01 -14.31 -10.94
C LEU A 57 3.18 -15.82 -10.82
N LYS A 58 4.27 -16.32 -10.24
CA LYS A 58 4.45 -17.77 -9.98
C LYS A 58 3.42 -18.31 -8.99
N ARG A 59 3.01 -17.53 -7.99
CA ARG A 59 1.93 -17.93 -7.07
C ARG A 59 0.59 -17.98 -7.79
N VAL A 60 0.33 -17.04 -8.71
CA VAL A 60 -0.87 -17.07 -9.57
C VAL A 60 -0.86 -18.29 -10.48
N ASP A 61 0.28 -18.57 -11.16
CA ASP A 61 0.46 -19.70 -12.08
C ASP A 61 0.22 -21.06 -11.41
N GLY A 62 0.55 -21.16 -10.11
CA GLY A 62 0.25 -22.36 -9.32
C GLY A 62 -1.25 -22.64 -9.09
N LEU A 63 -2.12 -21.68 -9.39
CA LEU A 63 -3.58 -21.79 -9.24
C LEU A 63 -4.31 -21.69 -10.57
N LEU A 64 -3.89 -20.77 -11.42
CA LEU A 64 -4.48 -20.45 -12.71
C LEU A 64 -3.35 -20.30 -13.74
N PRO A 65 -3.33 -21.12 -14.80
CA PRO A 65 -2.29 -21.02 -15.82
C PRO A 65 -2.17 -19.61 -16.37
N LEU A 66 -0.95 -19.08 -16.44
CA LEU A 66 -0.70 -17.78 -17.06
C LEU A 66 -0.88 -17.88 -18.58
N ALA A 67 -1.33 -16.77 -19.20
CA ALA A 67 -1.44 -16.68 -20.66
C ALA A 67 -0.08 -16.80 -21.37
N LEU A 68 1.02 -16.42 -20.69
CA LEU A 68 2.40 -16.57 -21.14
C LEU A 68 3.27 -17.14 -20.00
N PRO A 69 4.29 -17.93 -20.29
CA PRO A 69 5.30 -18.29 -19.29
C PRO A 69 5.86 -17.03 -18.60
N VAL A 70 6.12 -17.09 -17.30
CA VAL A 70 6.60 -15.93 -16.49
C VAL A 70 7.83 -15.24 -17.12
N GLN A 71 8.68 -16.01 -17.81
CA GLN A 71 9.89 -15.49 -18.48
C GLN A 71 9.57 -14.64 -19.73
N GLN A 72 8.40 -14.84 -20.32
CA GLN A 72 7.93 -14.11 -21.52
C GLN A 72 7.02 -12.93 -21.18
N VAL A 73 6.61 -12.80 -19.92
CA VAL A 73 5.84 -11.64 -19.44
C VAL A 73 6.72 -10.39 -19.48
N SER A 74 6.22 -9.35 -20.15
CA SER A 74 6.90 -8.05 -20.22
C SER A 74 6.75 -7.30 -18.90
N ILE A 75 7.83 -7.11 -18.17
CA ILE A 75 7.85 -6.40 -16.88
C ILE A 75 8.76 -5.19 -16.98
N THR A 76 8.21 -4.01 -16.77
CA THR A 76 8.92 -2.72 -16.77
C THR A 76 8.94 -2.14 -15.37
N GLU A 77 10.13 -1.92 -14.82
CA GLU A 77 10.27 -1.30 -13.50
C GLU A 77 10.12 0.22 -13.57
N LEU A 78 9.48 0.80 -12.57
CA LEU A 78 9.49 2.23 -12.34
C LEU A 78 10.93 2.70 -12.02
N PRO A 79 11.34 3.91 -12.42
CA PRO A 79 12.67 4.43 -12.09
C PRO A 79 12.90 4.52 -10.58
N ARG A 80 14.13 4.27 -10.15
CA ARG A 80 14.51 4.30 -8.72
C ARG A 80 14.23 5.64 -8.03
N GLU A 81 14.28 6.74 -8.77
CA GLU A 81 13.97 8.07 -8.24
C GLU A 81 12.51 8.19 -7.82
N VAL A 82 11.62 7.52 -8.55
CA VAL A 82 10.18 7.45 -8.26
C VAL A 82 9.92 6.71 -6.94
N HIS A 83 10.68 5.63 -6.69
CA HIS A 83 10.56 4.86 -5.43
C HIS A 83 10.99 5.68 -4.21
N LYS A 84 12.04 6.50 -4.34
CA LYS A 84 12.62 7.24 -3.21
C LYS A 84 11.85 8.51 -2.86
N LYS A 85 11.34 9.20 -3.87
CA LYS A 85 10.72 10.53 -3.73
C LYS A 85 9.19 10.48 -3.84
N GLY A 86 8.62 9.32 -4.22
CA GLY A 86 7.24 9.23 -4.69
C GLY A 86 7.08 9.86 -6.08
N ASP A 87 5.95 9.62 -6.70
CA ASP A 87 5.63 10.12 -8.04
C ASP A 87 4.41 11.05 -8.08
N HIS A 88 3.93 11.44 -6.91
CA HIS A 88 2.75 12.27 -6.74
C HIS A 88 2.95 13.74 -7.15
N ALA A 89 4.20 14.23 -7.16
CA ALA A 89 4.53 15.62 -7.46
C ALA A 89 4.46 15.99 -8.96
N GLY A 90 4.13 15.04 -9.85
CA GLY A 90 3.92 15.30 -11.27
C GLY A 90 5.19 15.51 -12.11
N GLN A 91 6.37 15.29 -11.54
CA GLN A 91 7.66 15.49 -12.24
C GLN A 91 8.06 14.32 -13.16
N PHE A 92 7.48 13.15 -12.99
CA PHE A 92 7.78 11.96 -13.77
C PHE A 92 6.73 11.76 -14.87
N ASP A 93 7.17 11.78 -16.12
CA ASP A 93 6.33 11.42 -17.28
C ASP A 93 6.27 9.89 -17.44
N ALA A 94 5.14 9.31 -17.08
CA ALA A 94 4.90 7.88 -17.19
C ALA A 94 4.26 7.45 -18.53
N LYS A 95 3.92 8.39 -19.43
CA LYS A 95 3.29 8.06 -20.73
C LYS A 95 4.08 7.05 -21.56
N PRO A 96 5.43 7.11 -21.61
CA PRO A 96 6.21 6.12 -22.34
C PRO A 96 6.03 4.67 -21.87
N LEU A 97 5.65 4.46 -20.58
CA LEU A 97 5.41 3.14 -20.03
C LEU A 97 4.10 2.50 -20.52
N LEU A 98 3.17 3.31 -21.05
CA LEU A 98 1.82 2.89 -21.44
C LEU A 98 1.71 2.56 -22.95
N LYS A 99 2.83 2.42 -23.67
CA LYS A 99 2.84 2.14 -25.11
C LYS A 99 2.06 0.88 -25.50
N ALA A 100 2.12 -0.17 -24.71
CA ALA A 100 1.39 -1.39 -24.99
C ALA A 100 -0.14 -1.18 -24.90
N ALA A 101 -0.61 -0.37 -23.93
CA ALA A 101 -2.03 -0.03 -23.82
C ALA A 101 -2.51 0.82 -25.01
N LEU A 102 -1.69 1.73 -25.49
CA LEU A 102 -1.99 2.50 -26.72
C LEU A 102 -2.04 1.62 -27.97
N ALA A 103 -1.33 0.48 -27.98
CA ALA A 103 -1.38 -0.52 -29.03
C ALA A 103 -2.51 -1.56 -28.86
N GLY A 104 -3.40 -1.39 -27.88
CA GLY A 104 -4.57 -2.25 -27.65
C GLY A 104 -4.34 -3.43 -26.69
N HIS A 105 -3.20 -3.48 -26.01
CA HIS A 105 -2.91 -4.55 -25.05
C HIS A 105 -3.27 -4.14 -23.62
N ASP A 106 -3.90 -5.01 -22.87
CA ASP A 106 -4.12 -4.81 -21.44
C ASP A 106 -2.78 -4.76 -20.67
N MET A 107 -2.69 -3.86 -19.70
CA MET A 107 -1.53 -3.67 -18.84
C MET A 107 -1.91 -3.76 -17.37
N ALA A 108 -0.97 -4.15 -16.53
CA ALA A 108 -1.11 -4.15 -15.08
C ALA A 108 -0.09 -3.23 -14.41
N LEU A 109 -0.53 -2.49 -13.40
CA LEU A 109 0.32 -1.80 -12.43
C LEU A 109 0.25 -2.58 -11.11
N VAL A 110 1.41 -2.86 -10.51
CA VAL A 110 1.53 -3.66 -9.29
C VAL A 110 2.58 -3.08 -8.35
N SER A 111 2.31 -3.14 -7.03
CA SER A 111 3.27 -2.85 -5.96
C SER A 111 3.78 -4.13 -5.31
N GLU A 112 4.78 -4.03 -4.44
CA GLU A 112 5.35 -5.19 -3.74
C GLU A 112 4.36 -5.78 -2.72
N ALA A 113 3.50 -4.93 -2.10
CA ALA A 113 2.49 -5.36 -1.15
C ALA A 113 1.25 -4.45 -1.19
N GLY A 114 0.06 -5.04 -1.30
CA GLY A 114 -1.20 -4.31 -1.27
C GLY A 114 -1.59 -3.63 -2.58
N MET A 115 -2.34 -2.53 -2.50
CA MET A 115 -2.89 -1.80 -3.63
C MET A 115 -1.84 -0.85 -4.22
N PRO A 116 -1.50 -0.96 -5.52
CA PRO A 116 -0.58 -0.03 -6.17
C PRO A 116 -1.10 1.41 -6.13
N ALA A 117 -0.19 2.36 -6.11
CA ALA A 117 -0.46 3.81 -6.00
C ALA A 117 -1.14 4.25 -4.68
N VAL A 118 -1.25 3.37 -3.68
CA VAL A 118 -1.71 3.70 -2.33
C VAL A 118 -0.57 3.49 -1.35
N ALA A 119 -0.01 4.56 -0.81
CA ALA A 119 1.23 4.58 -0.02
C ALA A 119 2.50 4.17 -0.78
N ASP A 120 2.37 3.75 -2.02
CA ASP A 120 3.38 3.25 -2.93
C ASP A 120 3.42 4.09 -4.21
N PRO A 121 4.49 4.01 -5.02
CA PRO A 121 4.55 4.61 -6.35
C PRO A 121 3.47 4.06 -7.29
N GLY A 122 3.15 4.84 -8.34
CA GLY A 122 2.20 4.44 -9.36
C GLY A 122 1.18 5.52 -9.73
N SER A 123 1.05 6.56 -8.91
CA SER A 123 0.10 7.66 -9.17
C SER A 123 0.41 8.40 -10.48
N SER A 124 1.68 8.49 -10.89
CA SER A 124 2.07 9.05 -12.18
C SER A 124 1.59 8.20 -13.36
N VAL A 125 1.65 6.86 -13.23
CA VAL A 125 1.15 5.93 -14.25
C VAL A 125 -0.36 6.05 -14.42
N VAL A 126 -1.08 6.11 -13.30
CA VAL A 126 -2.55 6.28 -13.29
C VAL A 126 -2.94 7.62 -13.94
N ARG A 127 -2.26 8.71 -13.56
CA ARG A 127 -2.49 10.03 -14.16
C ARG A 127 -2.21 10.02 -15.65
N ALA A 128 -1.08 9.47 -16.10
CA ALA A 128 -0.75 9.35 -17.50
C ALA A 128 -1.78 8.52 -18.28
N ALA A 129 -2.30 7.45 -17.69
CA ALA A 129 -3.37 6.65 -18.29
C ALA A 129 -4.64 7.47 -18.53
N HIS A 130 -5.07 8.27 -17.54
CA HIS A 130 -6.21 9.17 -17.70
C HIS A 130 -5.97 10.25 -18.77
N GLU A 131 -4.77 10.84 -18.80
CA GLU A 131 -4.40 11.84 -19.81
C GLU A 131 -4.38 11.26 -21.24
N LEU A 132 -4.09 9.98 -21.38
CA LEU A 132 -4.09 9.25 -22.65
C LEU A 132 -5.46 8.66 -23.00
N GLY A 133 -6.49 8.87 -22.18
CA GLY A 133 -7.84 8.32 -22.39
C GLY A 133 -7.94 6.81 -22.21
N LEU A 134 -6.98 6.18 -21.53
CA LEU A 134 -7.01 4.75 -21.21
C LEU A 134 -8.03 4.46 -20.11
N ARG A 135 -8.70 3.33 -20.23
CA ARG A 135 -9.53 2.81 -19.15
C ARG A 135 -8.64 2.36 -17.98
N VAL A 136 -8.92 2.84 -16.77
CA VAL A 136 -8.26 2.41 -15.52
C VAL A 136 -9.24 1.60 -14.69
N VAL A 137 -8.83 0.40 -14.29
CA VAL A 137 -9.67 -0.53 -13.50
C VAL A 137 -8.92 -0.95 -12.24
N PRO A 138 -9.30 -0.43 -11.05
CA PRO A 138 -8.79 -0.95 -9.80
C PRO A 138 -9.41 -2.31 -9.51
N LEU A 139 -8.57 -3.30 -9.21
CA LEU A 139 -9.04 -4.63 -8.81
C LEU A 139 -9.15 -4.71 -7.28
N VAL A 140 -9.96 -5.65 -6.79
CA VAL A 140 -10.19 -5.82 -5.36
C VAL A 140 -9.04 -6.62 -4.74
N GLY A 141 -8.53 -6.14 -3.61
CA GLY A 141 -7.51 -6.80 -2.80
C GLY A 141 -7.20 -6.04 -1.51
N PRO A 142 -6.23 -6.50 -0.72
CA PRO A 142 -5.98 -5.94 0.58
C PRO A 142 -5.34 -4.54 0.47
N VAL A 143 -5.79 -3.64 1.38
CA VAL A 143 -5.20 -2.31 1.60
C VAL A 143 -4.89 -2.20 3.08
N SER A 144 -3.63 -2.26 3.47
CA SER A 144 -3.21 -2.30 4.88
C SER A 144 -3.77 -1.14 5.70
N LEU A 145 -3.80 0.07 5.13
CA LEU A 145 -4.30 1.27 5.80
C LEU A 145 -5.78 1.15 6.16
N LEU A 146 -6.61 0.64 5.23
CA LEU A 146 -8.06 0.49 5.45
C LEU A 146 -8.37 -0.68 6.39
N LEU A 147 -7.62 -1.77 6.31
CA LEU A 147 -7.74 -2.89 7.24
C LEU A 147 -7.38 -2.46 8.67
N ALA A 148 -6.29 -1.72 8.83
CA ALA A 148 -5.88 -1.15 10.12
C ALA A 148 -6.93 -0.19 10.68
N LEU A 149 -7.44 0.73 9.84
CA LEU A 149 -8.48 1.68 10.23
C LEU A 149 -9.74 0.97 10.69
N ALA A 150 -10.26 0.04 9.90
CA ALA A 150 -11.47 -0.71 10.22
C ALA A 150 -11.34 -1.49 11.55
N ALA A 151 -10.17 -2.10 11.80
CA ALA A 151 -9.92 -2.88 13.00
C ALA A 151 -9.51 -2.03 14.23
N SER A 152 -9.18 -0.75 14.06
CA SER A 152 -8.73 0.14 15.14
C SER A 152 -9.85 0.59 16.08
N GLY A 153 -11.09 0.61 15.61
CA GLY A 153 -12.21 1.22 16.33
C GLY A 153 -12.17 2.75 16.41
N LEU A 154 -11.29 3.39 15.63
CA LEU A 154 -11.23 4.84 15.48
C LEU A 154 -12.21 5.32 14.39
N ASN A 155 -12.31 6.63 14.19
CA ASN A 155 -13.23 7.22 13.23
C ASN A 155 -12.88 6.85 11.78
N GLY A 156 -13.64 5.94 11.19
CA GLY A 156 -13.51 5.53 9.79
C GLY A 156 -14.23 6.42 8.77
N GLN A 157 -14.99 7.44 9.21
CA GLN A 157 -15.68 8.38 8.32
C GLN A 157 -14.87 9.67 8.08
N ASN A 158 -13.90 9.94 8.95
CA ASN A 158 -13.00 11.09 8.80
C ASN A 158 -11.59 10.65 9.19
N PHE A 159 -10.73 10.41 8.21
CA PHE A 159 -9.36 9.94 8.41
C PHE A 159 -8.40 10.51 7.37
N ALA A 160 -7.13 10.50 7.70
CA ALA A 160 -6.05 10.87 6.80
C ALA A 160 -4.87 9.92 6.95
N PHE A 161 -4.30 9.49 5.82
CA PHE A 161 -2.99 8.87 5.79
C PHE A 161 -1.93 9.95 5.60
N VAL A 162 -1.00 10.04 6.54
CA VAL A 162 0.02 11.11 6.56
C VAL A 162 1.44 10.61 6.23
N GLY A 163 1.55 9.37 5.76
CA GLY A 163 2.81 8.77 5.32
C GLY A 163 3.75 8.42 6.48
N TYR A 164 5.05 8.62 6.26
CA TYR A 164 6.09 8.46 7.27
C TYR A 164 6.24 9.71 8.11
N LEU A 165 6.48 9.52 9.41
CA LEU A 165 6.83 10.64 10.29
C LEU A 165 8.32 11.01 10.16
N PRO A 166 8.71 12.26 10.49
CA PRO A 166 10.11 12.68 10.44
C PRO A 166 11.04 11.76 11.24
N GLN A 167 12.22 11.49 10.69
CA GLN A 167 13.24 10.67 11.37
C GLN A 167 13.94 11.45 12.49
N ASP A 168 14.12 12.76 12.30
CA ASP A 168 14.64 13.66 13.35
C ASP A 168 13.70 13.69 14.55
N GLY A 169 14.25 13.54 15.75
CA GLY A 169 13.47 13.40 16.98
C GLY A 169 12.67 14.65 17.34
N SER A 170 13.20 15.84 17.10
CA SER A 170 12.52 17.11 17.39
C SER A 170 11.40 17.38 16.40
N ALA A 171 11.67 17.23 15.11
CA ALA A 171 10.68 17.37 14.04
C ALA A 171 9.56 16.33 14.19
N ARG A 172 9.89 15.08 14.55
CA ARG A 172 8.89 14.03 14.81
C ARG A 172 8.00 14.39 16.01
N THR A 173 8.58 14.90 17.09
CA THR A 173 7.81 15.32 18.27
C THR A 173 6.85 16.46 17.93
N GLN A 174 7.31 17.45 17.18
CA GLN A 174 6.47 18.53 16.69
C GLN A 174 5.33 18.01 15.81
N ARG A 175 5.64 17.15 14.83
CA ARG A 175 4.65 16.56 13.92
C ARG A 175 3.61 15.75 14.66
N LEU A 176 4.00 14.97 15.67
CA LEU A 176 3.07 14.20 16.50
C LEU A 176 2.07 15.11 17.23
N ARG A 177 2.53 16.23 17.80
CA ARG A 177 1.65 17.22 18.47
C ARG A 177 0.65 17.85 17.50
N GLU A 178 1.09 18.18 16.30
CA GLU A 178 0.21 18.73 15.25
C GLU A 178 -0.89 17.71 14.87
N LEU A 179 -0.51 16.46 14.61
CA LEU A 179 -1.44 15.38 14.23
C LEU A 179 -2.41 15.07 15.37
N GLU A 180 -1.93 14.99 16.60
CA GLU A 180 -2.77 14.78 17.78
C GLU A 180 -3.76 15.92 17.99
N THR A 181 -3.30 17.18 17.88
CA THR A 181 -4.17 18.35 17.97
C THR A 181 -5.27 18.31 16.91
N LEU A 182 -4.90 17.96 15.66
CA LEU A 182 -5.87 17.82 14.58
C LEU A 182 -6.89 16.70 14.89
N ALA A 183 -6.40 15.54 15.30
CA ALA A 183 -7.24 14.38 15.64
C ALA A 183 -8.23 14.71 16.76
N LEU A 184 -7.75 15.30 17.85
CA LEU A 184 -8.59 15.65 19.00
C LEU A 184 -9.57 16.79 18.71
N LYS A 185 -9.18 17.77 17.88
CA LYS A 185 -10.03 18.90 17.52
C LYS A 185 -11.13 18.52 16.54
N THR A 186 -10.78 17.80 15.48
CA THR A 186 -11.67 17.52 14.34
C THR A 186 -12.32 16.13 14.38
N GLY A 187 -11.82 15.23 15.21
CA GLY A 187 -12.20 13.80 15.20
C GLY A 187 -11.63 13.04 14.02
N GLN A 188 -10.64 13.59 13.29
CA GLN A 188 -10.02 12.92 12.15
C GLN A 188 -8.96 11.93 12.62
N THR A 189 -9.13 10.66 12.31
CA THR A 189 -8.10 9.63 12.55
C THR A 189 -6.87 9.91 11.70
N GLN A 190 -5.68 9.92 12.32
CA GLN A 190 -4.41 10.06 11.62
C GLN A 190 -3.73 8.70 11.50
N LEU A 191 -3.53 8.23 10.27
CA LEU A 191 -2.83 6.97 9.97
C LEU A 191 -1.42 7.29 9.47
N PHE A 192 -0.44 6.54 9.94
CA PHE A 192 0.95 6.63 9.50
C PHE A 192 1.64 5.28 9.57
N ILE A 193 2.75 5.16 8.89
CA ILE A 193 3.55 3.93 8.80
C ILE A 193 5.01 4.22 9.13
N GLU A 194 5.73 3.15 9.44
CA GLU A 194 7.18 3.17 9.58
C GLU A 194 7.78 1.89 8.99
N THR A 195 9.06 1.94 8.68
CA THR A 195 9.79 0.73 8.27
C THR A 195 9.93 -0.23 9.46
N PRO A 196 9.80 -1.55 9.24
CA PRO A 196 9.74 -2.53 10.32
C PRO A 196 10.85 -2.38 11.38
N TYR A 197 12.10 -2.15 10.96
CA TYR A 197 13.25 -2.00 11.86
C TYR A 197 13.22 -0.71 12.71
N ARG A 198 12.34 0.26 12.39
CA ARG A 198 12.15 1.51 13.16
C ARG A 198 10.84 1.54 13.95
N ASN A 199 10.00 0.52 13.83
CA ASN A 199 8.71 0.44 14.53
C ASN A 199 8.86 0.70 16.04
N GLN A 200 9.84 0.07 16.69
CA GLN A 200 10.03 0.23 18.13
C GLN A 200 10.41 1.68 18.50
N ALA A 201 11.30 2.31 17.74
CA ALA A 201 11.70 3.69 17.98
C ALA A 201 10.54 4.69 17.78
N LEU A 202 9.66 4.42 16.80
CA LEU A 202 8.44 5.20 16.63
C LEU A 202 7.47 4.96 17.77
N TRP A 203 7.24 3.71 18.17
CA TRP A 203 6.36 3.33 19.28
C TRP A 203 6.74 4.04 20.58
N ASP A 204 8.02 4.02 20.93
CA ASP A 204 8.54 4.72 22.09
C ASP A 204 8.32 6.25 22.00
N ALA A 205 8.45 6.82 20.82
CA ALA A 205 8.19 8.24 20.61
C ALA A 205 6.69 8.57 20.77
N LEU A 206 5.80 7.72 20.28
CA LEU A 206 4.35 7.84 20.45
C LEU A 206 3.97 7.79 21.92
N LEU A 207 4.46 6.81 22.66
CA LEU A 207 4.16 6.67 24.09
C LEU A 207 4.71 7.85 24.91
N ARG A 208 5.85 8.43 24.54
CA ARG A 208 6.39 9.62 25.23
C ARG A 208 5.68 10.92 24.86
N GLY A 209 5.31 11.09 23.58
CA GLY A 209 4.90 12.38 23.03
C GLY A 209 3.40 12.65 23.07
N LEU A 210 2.57 11.63 23.04
CA LEU A 210 1.11 11.78 23.00
C LEU A 210 0.49 11.95 24.39
N GLN A 211 -0.68 12.59 24.45
CA GLN A 211 -1.46 12.75 25.70
C GLN A 211 -1.99 11.39 26.18
N SER A 212 -2.17 11.27 27.49
CA SER A 212 -2.59 10.02 28.13
C SER A 212 -3.96 9.52 27.66
N SER A 213 -4.88 10.41 27.31
CA SER A 213 -6.23 10.08 26.84
C SER A 213 -6.31 9.73 25.36
N THR A 214 -5.31 10.13 24.56
CA THR A 214 -5.30 9.85 23.11
C THR A 214 -5.35 8.35 22.86
N ARG A 215 -6.23 7.92 21.98
CA ARG A 215 -6.28 6.55 21.54
C ARG A 215 -5.21 6.29 20.50
N LEU A 216 -4.44 5.24 20.73
CA LEU A 216 -3.35 4.79 19.87
C LEU A 216 -3.58 3.35 19.45
N ALA A 217 -3.73 3.15 18.14
CA ALA A 217 -3.85 1.84 17.53
C ALA A 217 -2.54 1.44 16.85
N ARG A 218 -2.27 0.14 16.85
CA ARG A 218 -1.28 -0.52 16.00
C ARG A 218 -1.90 -1.72 15.33
N ALA A 219 -1.54 -1.96 14.08
CA ALA A 219 -1.97 -3.11 13.30
C ALA A 219 -0.75 -3.70 12.58
N SER A 220 -0.25 -4.82 13.07
CA SER A 220 0.96 -5.49 12.57
C SER A 220 0.60 -6.78 11.87
N GLY A 221 1.33 -7.17 10.82
CA GLY A 221 1.18 -8.45 10.15
C GLY A 221 -0.22 -8.71 9.59
N LEU A 222 -0.89 -7.64 9.13
CA LEU A 222 -2.24 -7.75 8.56
C LEU A 222 -2.30 -8.83 7.49
N THR A 223 -3.37 -9.63 7.50
CA THR A 223 -3.60 -10.82 6.66
C THR A 223 -2.71 -12.04 6.96
N LEU A 224 -1.74 -11.94 7.88
CA LEU A 224 -0.91 -13.07 8.30
C LEU A 224 -1.50 -13.77 9.53
N ALA A 225 -1.13 -15.02 9.75
CA ALA A 225 -1.49 -15.76 10.96
C ALA A 225 -0.96 -15.10 12.26
N SER A 226 0.12 -14.30 12.14
CA SER A 226 0.70 -13.52 13.22
C SER A 226 0.09 -12.13 13.40
N MET A 227 -1.07 -11.85 12.77
CA MET A 227 -1.73 -10.55 12.85
C MET A 227 -2.01 -10.16 14.31
N ASP A 228 -1.59 -8.95 14.69
CA ASP A 228 -1.90 -8.32 15.97
C ASP A 228 -2.44 -6.90 15.73
N VAL A 229 -3.72 -6.71 16.12
CA VAL A 229 -4.37 -5.40 16.06
C VAL A 229 -4.87 -5.04 17.45
N SER A 230 -4.45 -3.89 17.93
CA SER A 230 -4.83 -3.41 19.25
C SER A 230 -4.96 -1.88 19.27
N CYS A 231 -5.99 -1.38 19.93
CA CYS A 231 -6.21 0.05 20.15
C CYS A 231 -6.52 0.32 21.63
N ARG A 232 -5.72 1.16 22.29
CA ARG A 232 -5.89 1.53 23.69
C ARG A 232 -5.58 3.02 23.88
N SER A 233 -5.93 3.58 25.04
CA SER A 233 -5.39 4.88 25.42
C SER A 233 -3.88 4.79 25.65
N VAL A 234 -3.17 5.89 25.39
CA VAL A 234 -1.72 5.99 25.64
C VAL A 234 -1.40 5.69 27.12
N GLN A 235 -2.27 6.10 28.03
CA GLN A 235 -2.17 5.74 29.46
C GLN A 235 -2.13 4.23 29.67
N THR A 236 -3.04 3.49 29.04
CA THR A 236 -3.09 2.02 29.15
C THR A 236 -1.85 1.37 28.58
N TRP A 237 -1.36 1.87 27.44
CA TRP A 237 -0.13 1.37 26.81
C TRP A 237 1.11 1.60 27.70
N ARG A 238 1.20 2.76 28.38
CA ARG A 238 2.29 3.05 29.33
C ARG A 238 2.28 2.14 30.54
N ASN A 239 1.10 1.78 31.02
CA ASN A 239 0.94 0.90 32.19
C ASN A 239 1.15 -0.59 31.86
N GLN A 240 0.98 -0.97 30.60
CA GLN A 240 1.15 -2.34 30.12
C GLN A 240 2.07 -2.31 28.89
N PRO A 241 3.37 -2.10 29.07
CA PRO A 241 4.30 -1.94 27.96
C PRO A 241 4.39 -3.25 27.17
N VAL A 242 4.02 -3.18 25.91
CA VAL A 242 4.14 -4.25 24.93
C VAL A 242 4.96 -3.72 23.77
N GLY A 243 6.01 -4.44 23.39
CA GLY A 243 6.83 -4.09 22.24
C GLY A 243 6.06 -4.20 20.92
N VAL A 244 6.58 -3.59 19.87
CA VAL A 244 6.06 -3.71 18.51
C VAL A 244 6.92 -4.69 17.73
N SER A 245 6.27 -5.57 16.97
CA SER A 245 6.98 -6.52 16.11
C SER A 245 7.74 -5.84 14.98
N ASN A 246 8.76 -6.52 14.44
CA ASN A 246 9.48 -6.09 13.23
C ASN A 246 8.72 -6.45 11.95
N GLN A 247 7.40 -6.60 12.01
CA GLN A 247 6.55 -6.80 10.85
C GLN A 247 6.05 -5.45 10.30
N PRO A 248 5.61 -5.39 9.03
CA PRO A 248 4.91 -4.22 8.52
C PRO A 248 3.76 -3.83 9.45
N THR A 249 3.77 -2.57 9.90
CA THR A 249 2.83 -2.08 10.91
C THR A 249 2.24 -0.74 10.49
N VAL A 250 0.92 -0.62 10.61
CA VAL A 250 0.21 0.64 10.51
C VAL A 250 -0.12 1.13 11.92
N PHE A 251 0.13 2.40 12.16
CA PHE A 251 -0.23 3.10 13.38
C PHE A 251 -1.36 4.07 13.12
N ALA A 252 -2.23 4.27 14.11
CA ALA A 252 -3.27 5.28 14.03
C ALA A 252 -3.51 5.95 15.38
N ILE A 253 -3.81 7.25 15.36
CA ILE A 253 -4.23 8.02 16.52
C ILE A 253 -5.57 8.69 16.29
N GLY A 254 -6.36 8.82 17.36
CA GLY A 254 -7.68 9.44 17.34
C GLY A 254 -8.24 9.69 18.74
N LYS A 255 -9.54 10.04 18.78
CA LYS A 255 -10.30 10.14 20.02
C LYS A 255 -10.66 8.78 20.57
#